data_195113d29193f000df42a9be7822c273
#
_entry.id   195113d29193f000df42a9be7822c273
#
_cell.length_a   1.000
_cell.length_b   1.000
_cell.length_c   1.000
_cell.angle_alpha   90.00
_cell.angle_beta   90.00
_cell.angle_gamma   90.00
#
_symmetry.space_group_name_H-M   'P 1'
#
loop_
_entity.id
_entity.type
_entity.pdbx_description
1 polymer ?
#
loop_
_entity_poly.entity_id
_entity_poly.type
_entity_poly.pdbx_seq_one_letter_code
_entity_poly.pdbx_strand_id
1 'polypeptide(L)'
;MKEVKKPTSRRNLDIAIDRLCADLDEEPGRIKRLIAAVVVGQMLPDGAAKGGNALKIRFGKDTTRFSRDLDTARASSLNDYMTKLEDSLTIGWNGFSGAIVPREPASPKGIPTAYVMRPFEIKIAYNGKSWMTLPLEVGHNEIGDADDPDMVSSPEAAAILKGLGFPEPGPVPCMRLEHQIAQKLHAASSPGSERAHDLIDLQIAISNGEIDYLKTREVCIRLFAYRAEQEWPPMISRGVGWDSLYFSQAEGLNVLPTVDDAVAWANDLIAKIDSAR
;
A
#
# COMPACT_ATOMS: atom_id res chain seq x y z
N MET A 1 15.42 25.42 19.83
CA MET A 1 14.25 24.51 19.94
C MET A 1 14.53 23.47 21.02
N LYS A 2 13.61 23.21 21.95
CA LYS A 2 13.78 22.11 22.92
C LYS A 2 13.74 20.80 22.16
N GLU A 3 14.71 19.93 22.41
CA GLU A 3 14.76 18.58 21.85
C GLU A 3 13.53 17.80 22.32
N VAL A 4 12.74 17.29 21.38
CA VAL A 4 11.56 16.47 21.70
C VAL A 4 12.06 15.08 22.09
N LYS A 5 11.73 14.66 23.31
CA LYS A 5 12.15 13.35 23.83
C LYS A 5 11.16 12.27 23.39
N LYS A 6 11.71 11.14 22.94
CA LYS A 6 10.94 9.92 22.58
C LYS A 6 10.03 9.51 23.75
N PRO A 7 8.75 9.15 23.50
CA PRO A 7 7.82 8.69 24.51
C PRO A 7 8.34 7.43 25.24
N THR A 8 8.24 7.41 26.55
CA THR A 8 8.77 6.31 27.39
C THR A 8 7.76 5.18 27.62
N SER A 9 6.50 5.38 27.22
CA SER A 9 5.43 4.39 27.38
C SER A 9 4.40 4.50 26.25
N ARG A 10 3.61 3.45 26.06
CA ARG A 10 2.47 3.43 25.11
C ARG A 10 1.50 4.60 25.39
N ARG A 11 1.17 4.87 26.64
CA ARG A 11 0.28 5.99 27.01
C ARG A 11 0.89 7.33 26.60
N ASN A 12 2.19 7.53 26.83
CA ASN A 12 2.88 8.77 26.46
C ASN A 12 2.98 8.90 24.93
N LEU A 13 3.11 7.81 24.18
CA LEU A 13 3.06 7.79 22.74
C LEU A 13 1.70 8.25 22.21
N ASP A 14 0.60 7.70 22.75
CA ASP A 14 -0.74 8.12 22.35
C ASP A 14 -0.99 9.61 22.64
N ILE A 15 -0.62 10.09 23.83
CA ILE A 15 -0.75 11.51 24.20
C ILE A 15 0.08 12.40 23.25
N ALA A 16 1.30 11.98 22.90
CA ALA A 16 2.14 12.74 21.97
C ALA A 16 1.55 12.79 20.55
N ILE A 17 0.99 11.67 20.08
CA ILE A 17 0.28 11.62 18.79
C ILE A 17 -0.95 12.52 18.83
N ASP A 18 -1.79 12.44 19.87
CA ASP A 18 -3.00 13.24 19.97
C ASP A 18 -2.68 14.76 19.98
N ARG A 19 -1.59 15.17 20.64
CA ARG A 19 -1.12 16.57 20.60
C ARG A 19 -0.64 16.97 19.22
N LEU A 20 0.17 16.13 18.58
CA LEU A 20 0.66 16.41 17.22
C LEU A 20 -0.52 16.53 16.25
N CYS A 21 -1.53 15.67 16.37
CA CYS A 21 -2.73 15.72 15.54
C CYS A 21 -3.54 16.99 15.76
N ALA A 22 -3.67 17.46 17.00
CA ALA A 22 -4.32 18.74 17.32
C ALA A 22 -3.58 19.93 16.70
N ASP A 23 -2.24 19.91 16.72
CA ASP A 23 -1.43 20.96 16.11
C ASP A 23 -1.49 20.96 14.57
N LEU A 24 -1.75 19.81 13.95
CA LEU A 24 -1.81 19.63 12.49
C LEU A 24 -3.24 19.62 11.94
N ASP A 25 -4.26 19.69 12.77
CA ASP A 25 -5.69 19.48 12.41
C ASP A 25 -5.94 18.12 11.74
N GLU A 26 -5.37 17.06 12.33
CA GLU A 26 -5.36 15.73 11.76
C GLU A 26 -6.06 14.70 12.63
N GLU A 27 -6.61 13.64 12.00
CA GLU A 27 -7.21 12.53 12.70
C GLU A 27 -6.15 11.55 13.24
N PRO A 28 -6.12 11.29 14.59
CA PRO A 28 -5.12 10.39 15.19
C PRO A 28 -5.05 8.99 14.56
N GLY A 29 -6.18 8.47 14.08
CA GLY A 29 -6.25 7.17 13.43
C GLY A 29 -5.46 7.11 12.11
N ARG A 30 -5.46 8.19 11.32
CA ARG A 30 -4.69 8.29 10.07
C ARG A 30 -3.18 8.33 10.35
N ILE A 31 -2.77 9.14 11.31
CA ILE A 31 -1.38 9.28 11.73
C ILE A 31 -0.84 7.97 12.31
N LYS A 32 -1.58 7.31 13.21
CA LYS A 32 -1.18 6.02 13.77
C LYS A 32 -0.97 4.95 12.69
N ARG A 33 -1.82 4.92 11.66
CA ARG A 33 -1.67 3.96 10.55
C ARG A 33 -0.45 4.25 9.68
N LEU A 34 -0.17 5.52 9.38
CA LEU A 34 1.04 5.88 8.65
C LEU A 34 2.30 5.49 9.43
N ILE A 35 2.35 5.80 10.73
CA ILE A 35 3.44 5.37 11.61
C ILE A 35 3.57 3.85 11.57
N ALA A 36 2.47 3.12 11.74
CA ALA A 36 2.48 1.66 11.77
C ALA A 36 2.98 1.07 10.43
N ALA A 37 2.50 1.59 9.29
CA ALA A 37 2.92 1.11 7.98
C ALA A 37 4.43 1.35 7.74
N VAL A 38 4.95 2.52 8.11
CA VAL A 38 6.37 2.85 7.96
C VAL A 38 7.23 2.07 8.95
N VAL A 39 6.80 1.93 10.21
CA VAL A 39 7.50 1.15 11.23
C VAL A 39 7.58 -0.32 10.85
N VAL A 40 6.46 -0.92 10.42
CA VAL A 40 6.46 -2.31 9.92
C VAL A 40 7.27 -2.41 8.62
N GLY A 41 7.22 -1.40 7.78
CA GLY A 41 8.04 -1.29 6.57
C GLY A 41 9.56 -1.41 6.83
N GLN A 42 10.03 -0.95 8.02
CA GLN A 42 11.43 -1.13 8.43
C GLN A 42 11.78 -2.59 8.76
N MET A 43 10.78 -3.43 8.99
CA MET A 43 10.92 -4.81 9.45
C MET A 43 10.53 -5.82 8.36
N LEU A 44 10.08 -5.35 7.17
CA LEU A 44 9.76 -6.25 6.06
C LEU A 44 11.02 -7.00 5.62
N PRO A 45 10.93 -8.31 5.41
CA PRO A 45 12.02 -9.09 4.84
C PRO A 45 12.13 -8.83 3.32
N ASP A 46 12.63 -9.81 2.57
CA ASP A 46 12.67 -9.77 1.11
C ASP A 46 11.27 -9.64 0.48
N GLY A 47 11.10 -8.66 -0.39
CA GLY A 47 9.84 -8.34 -1.04
C GLY A 47 9.52 -6.85 -1.03
N ALA A 48 8.26 -6.52 -1.24
CA ALA A 48 7.83 -5.13 -1.39
C ALA A 48 6.46 -4.87 -0.76
N ALA A 49 6.29 -3.71 -0.15
CA ALA A 49 4.95 -3.15 0.11
C ALA A 49 4.29 -2.76 -1.22
N LYS A 50 2.98 -2.99 -1.34
CA LYS A 50 2.18 -2.66 -2.53
C LYS A 50 0.85 -2.03 -2.14
N GLY A 51 -0.03 -1.81 -3.13
CA GLY A 51 -1.37 -1.28 -2.88
C GLY A 51 -1.40 0.14 -2.35
N GLY A 52 -2.49 0.50 -1.68
CA GLY A 52 -2.74 1.86 -1.22
C GLY A 52 -1.73 2.38 -0.19
N ASN A 53 -1.19 1.50 0.68
CA ASN A 53 -0.19 1.92 1.66
C ASN A 53 1.19 2.18 1.02
N ALA A 54 1.59 1.44 -0.02
CA ALA A 54 2.82 1.76 -0.75
C ALA A 54 2.72 3.12 -1.46
N LEU A 55 1.57 3.44 -2.06
CA LEU A 55 1.31 4.77 -2.63
C LEU A 55 1.35 5.85 -1.55
N LYS A 56 0.79 5.59 -0.35
CA LYS A 56 0.82 6.51 0.77
C LYS A 56 2.23 6.78 1.29
N ILE A 57 3.07 5.75 1.40
CA ILE A 57 4.48 5.89 1.78
C ILE A 57 5.21 6.74 0.74
N ARG A 58 4.90 6.56 -0.55
CA ARG A 58 5.55 7.26 -1.67
C ARG A 58 5.08 8.71 -1.83
N PHE A 59 3.78 8.97 -1.75
CA PHE A 59 3.18 10.25 -2.13
C PHE A 59 2.57 11.04 -0.96
N GLY A 60 2.53 10.45 0.23
CA GLY A 60 1.95 11.07 1.42
C GLY A 60 0.46 10.76 1.60
N LYS A 61 -0.01 10.99 2.83
CA LYS A 61 -1.40 10.68 3.24
C LYS A 61 -2.45 11.62 2.63
N ASP A 62 -2.07 12.87 2.36
CA ASP A 62 -2.99 13.89 1.85
C ASP A 62 -3.22 13.76 0.34
N THR A 63 -2.30 13.08 -0.34
CA THR A 63 -2.37 12.80 -1.77
C THR A 63 -3.10 11.48 -2.07
N THR A 64 -3.22 10.58 -1.08
CA THR A 64 -3.70 9.22 -1.28
C THR A 64 -4.96 8.91 -0.49
N ARG A 65 -5.80 8.05 -1.05
CA ARG A 65 -7.00 7.58 -0.34
C ARG A 65 -6.64 6.80 0.93
N PHE A 66 -7.62 6.68 1.81
CA PHE A 66 -7.47 5.87 3.00
C PHE A 66 -7.35 4.38 2.64
N SER A 67 -6.29 3.74 3.13
CA SER A 67 -6.10 2.29 3.07
C SER A 67 -5.90 1.72 4.47
N ARG A 68 -6.54 0.59 4.75
CA ARG A 68 -6.49 -0.05 6.08
C ARG A 68 -5.36 -1.06 6.19
N ASP A 69 -5.13 -1.82 5.14
CA ASP A 69 -4.33 -3.03 5.12
C ASP A 69 -2.96 -2.74 4.51
N LEU A 70 -1.90 -3.30 5.09
CA LEU A 70 -0.59 -3.29 4.47
C LEU A 70 -0.51 -4.49 3.52
N ASP A 71 -0.56 -4.21 2.23
CA ASP A 71 -0.36 -5.23 1.19
C ASP A 71 1.13 -5.41 0.93
N THR A 72 1.58 -6.65 0.80
CA THR A 72 2.97 -6.96 0.46
C THR A 72 3.03 -8.04 -0.62
N ALA A 73 4.11 -8.05 -1.38
CA ALA A 73 4.51 -9.16 -2.24
C ALA A 73 5.85 -9.70 -1.72
N ARG A 74 5.93 -11.02 -1.53
CA ARG A 74 7.14 -11.70 -1.04
C ARG A 74 7.98 -12.22 -2.21
N ALA A 75 9.30 -12.13 -2.10
CA ALA A 75 10.21 -12.75 -3.07
C ALA A 75 10.50 -14.23 -2.74
N SER A 76 10.55 -14.58 -1.44
CA SER A 76 10.83 -15.95 -0.97
C SER A 76 9.56 -16.80 -0.76
N SER A 77 9.70 -18.02 -0.27
CA SER A 77 8.57 -18.86 0.13
C SER A 77 7.76 -18.18 1.25
N LEU A 78 6.45 -18.51 1.36
CA LEU A 78 5.62 -17.92 2.42
C LEU A 78 6.19 -18.22 3.82
N ASN A 79 6.65 -19.45 4.05
CA ASN A 79 7.18 -19.83 5.35
C ASN A 79 8.46 -19.06 5.70
N ASP A 80 9.40 -18.95 4.75
CA ASP A 80 10.64 -18.20 4.96
C ASP A 80 10.36 -16.71 5.18
N TYR A 81 9.46 -16.13 4.38
CA TYR A 81 9.03 -14.74 4.54
C TYR A 81 8.43 -14.50 5.93
N MET A 82 7.49 -15.35 6.36
CA MET A 82 6.82 -15.20 7.66
C MET A 82 7.78 -15.39 8.83
N THR A 83 8.70 -16.36 8.75
CA THR A 83 9.74 -16.57 9.78
C THR A 83 10.64 -15.34 9.92
N LYS A 84 11.16 -14.81 8.81
CA LYS A 84 12.01 -13.62 8.82
C LYS A 84 11.25 -12.38 9.31
N LEU A 85 9.98 -12.23 8.93
CA LEU A 85 9.14 -11.13 9.40
C LEU A 85 8.90 -11.23 10.91
N GLU A 86 8.63 -12.43 11.45
CA GLU A 86 8.42 -12.65 12.88
C GLU A 86 9.69 -12.34 13.69
N ASP A 87 10.85 -12.77 13.20
CA ASP A 87 12.15 -12.44 13.80
C ASP A 87 12.37 -10.91 13.81
N SER A 88 12.15 -10.24 12.68
CA SER A 88 12.30 -8.80 12.56
C SER A 88 11.35 -8.03 13.47
N LEU A 89 10.08 -8.45 13.56
CA LEU A 89 9.08 -7.86 14.45
C LEU A 89 9.42 -8.08 15.93
N THR A 90 10.08 -9.20 16.26
CA THR A 90 10.56 -9.49 17.62
C THR A 90 11.73 -8.58 18.01
N ILE A 91 12.69 -8.38 17.11
CA ILE A 91 13.79 -7.41 17.27
C ILE A 91 13.23 -6.00 17.39
N GLY A 92 12.30 -5.66 16.52
CA GLY A 92 11.58 -4.40 16.51
C GLY A 92 12.39 -3.20 16.02
N TRP A 93 11.74 -2.03 16.09
CA TRP A 93 12.33 -0.74 15.71
C TRP A 93 11.98 0.33 16.75
N ASN A 94 12.97 0.90 17.39
CA ASN A 94 12.84 2.05 18.33
C ASN A 94 11.78 1.90 19.43
N GLY A 95 11.61 0.70 19.97
CA GLY A 95 10.62 0.39 21.01
C GLY A 95 9.31 -0.15 20.45
N PHE A 96 9.11 -0.11 19.15
CA PHE A 96 8.06 -0.87 18.48
C PHE A 96 8.50 -2.31 18.27
N SER A 97 7.60 -3.25 18.54
CA SER A 97 7.75 -4.67 18.25
C SER A 97 6.41 -5.24 17.81
N GLY A 98 6.35 -6.46 17.36
CA GLY A 98 5.09 -7.05 16.91
C GLY A 98 5.06 -8.56 17.02
N ALA A 99 3.85 -9.10 16.90
CA ALA A 99 3.58 -10.52 16.75
C ALA A 99 2.58 -10.74 15.61
N ILE A 100 2.73 -11.82 14.87
CA ILE A 100 1.88 -12.14 13.74
C ILE A 100 0.77 -13.11 14.20
N VAL A 101 -0.46 -12.82 13.77
CA VAL A 101 -1.61 -13.69 13.95
C VAL A 101 -2.17 -14.05 12.58
N PRO A 102 -2.16 -15.32 12.17
CA PRO A 102 -2.74 -15.74 10.91
C PRO A 102 -4.27 -15.54 10.92
N ARG A 103 -4.82 -15.25 9.76
CA ARG A 103 -6.25 -15.14 9.50
C ARG A 103 -6.66 -16.14 8.42
N GLU A 104 -7.91 -16.51 8.39
CA GLU A 104 -8.39 -17.40 7.34
C GLU A 104 -8.41 -16.64 5.99
N PRO A 105 -7.79 -17.21 4.93
CA PRO A 105 -7.80 -16.61 3.61
C PRO A 105 -9.21 -16.67 3.00
N ALA A 106 -9.50 -15.70 2.14
CA ALA A 106 -10.68 -15.76 1.30
C ALA A 106 -10.64 -17.02 0.42
N SER A 107 -11.79 -17.56 0.10
CA SER A 107 -11.92 -18.72 -0.79
C SER A 107 -12.74 -18.32 -2.04
N PRO A 108 -12.24 -17.43 -2.89
CA PRO A 108 -12.95 -17.01 -4.09
C PRO A 108 -13.09 -18.20 -5.05
N LYS A 109 -14.28 -18.34 -5.62
CA LYS A 109 -14.55 -19.42 -6.59
C LYS A 109 -13.71 -19.21 -7.85
N GLY A 110 -13.06 -20.27 -8.31
CA GLY A 110 -12.31 -20.27 -9.58
C GLY A 110 -10.87 -19.73 -9.49
N ILE A 111 -10.44 -19.20 -8.35
CA ILE A 111 -9.05 -18.75 -8.16
C ILE A 111 -8.25 -19.83 -7.44
N PRO A 112 -7.13 -20.33 -8.02
CA PRO A 112 -6.26 -21.25 -7.33
C PRO A 112 -5.75 -20.67 -6.01
N THR A 113 -5.72 -21.48 -4.95
CA THR A 113 -5.30 -21.03 -3.60
C THR A 113 -3.88 -20.44 -3.55
N ALA A 114 -3.02 -20.80 -4.51
CA ALA A 114 -1.68 -20.27 -4.64
C ALA A 114 -1.67 -18.76 -5.00
N TYR A 115 -2.71 -18.28 -5.67
CA TYR A 115 -2.85 -16.88 -6.09
C TYR A 115 -3.66 -16.03 -5.10
N VAL A 116 -4.28 -16.66 -4.11
CA VAL A 116 -5.02 -15.92 -3.06
C VAL A 116 -4.04 -15.31 -2.08
N MET A 117 -4.16 -14.01 -1.84
CA MET A 117 -3.37 -13.33 -0.81
C MET A 117 -3.63 -13.96 0.55
N ARG A 118 -2.59 -14.06 1.37
CA ARG A 118 -2.64 -14.64 2.71
C ARG A 118 -2.81 -13.54 3.74
N PRO A 119 -3.97 -13.49 4.42
CA PRO A 119 -4.25 -12.48 5.41
C PRO A 119 -3.65 -12.83 6.77
N PHE A 120 -3.09 -11.81 7.42
CA PHE A 120 -2.55 -11.85 8.76
C PHE A 120 -2.95 -10.58 9.52
N GLU A 121 -2.69 -10.57 10.81
CA GLU A 121 -2.68 -9.35 11.61
C GLU A 121 -1.33 -9.21 12.30
N ILE A 122 -0.75 -8.03 12.23
CA ILE A 122 0.41 -7.67 13.04
C ILE A 122 -0.09 -6.96 14.29
N LYS A 123 0.09 -7.61 15.46
CA LYS A 123 -0.20 -7.02 16.76
C LYS A 123 1.02 -6.19 17.19
N ILE A 124 0.98 -4.89 16.91
CA ILE A 124 2.08 -3.98 17.22
C ILE A 124 2.01 -3.57 18.69
N ALA A 125 3.15 -3.66 19.35
CA ALA A 125 3.37 -3.19 20.71
C ALA A 125 4.37 -2.02 20.72
N TYR A 126 4.25 -1.14 21.71
CA TYR A 126 5.25 -0.12 22.01
C TYR A 126 5.74 -0.28 23.45
N ASN A 127 7.06 -0.43 23.62
CA ASN A 127 7.71 -0.74 24.91
C ASN A 127 6.99 -1.88 25.66
N GLY A 128 6.71 -2.98 24.94
CA GLY A 128 6.08 -4.20 25.48
C GLY A 128 4.60 -4.08 25.80
N LYS A 129 3.92 -2.98 25.44
CA LYS A 129 2.48 -2.80 25.64
C LYS A 129 1.75 -2.72 24.30
N SER A 130 0.66 -3.47 24.16
CA SER A 130 -0.16 -3.46 22.95
C SER A 130 -0.53 -2.04 22.55
N TRP A 131 -0.27 -1.69 21.28
CA TRP A 131 -0.55 -0.34 20.74
C TRP A 131 -1.63 -0.37 19.69
N MET A 132 -1.45 -1.10 18.58
CA MET A 132 -2.46 -1.24 17.56
C MET A 132 -2.33 -2.56 16.79
N THR A 133 -3.36 -2.87 16.01
CA THR A 133 -3.35 -3.98 15.05
C THR A 133 -3.29 -3.41 13.63
N LEU A 134 -2.35 -3.90 12.85
CA LEU A 134 -2.22 -3.61 11.42
C LEU A 134 -2.58 -4.87 10.64
N PRO A 135 -3.67 -4.88 9.83
CA PRO A 135 -3.91 -5.96 8.91
C PRO A 135 -2.79 -6.03 7.86
N LEU A 136 -2.37 -7.24 7.55
CA LEU A 136 -1.32 -7.55 6.58
C LEU A 136 -1.85 -8.56 5.56
N GLU A 137 -1.69 -8.26 4.29
CA GLU A 137 -1.93 -9.21 3.22
C GLU A 137 -0.63 -9.54 2.49
N VAL A 138 -0.30 -10.84 2.42
CA VAL A 138 0.94 -11.31 1.79
C VAL A 138 0.61 -12.02 0.48
N GLY A 139 0.95 -11.37 -0.62
CA GLY A 139 0.90 -11.93 -1.96
C GLY A 139 2.17 -12.70 -2.31
N HIS A 140 2.13 -13.45 -3.40
CA HIS A 140 3.31 -14.06 -4.00
C HIS A 140 3.95 -13.11 -5.02
N ASN A 141 5.15 -13.43 -5.46
CA ASN A 141 5.84 -12.74 -6.54
C ASN A 141 5.18 -13.06 -7.89
N GLU A 142 4.58 -12.07 -8.52
CA GLU A 142 4.02 -12.17 -9.87
C GLU A 142 4.99 -11.52 -10.85
N ILE A 143 5.51 -12.29 -11.77
CA ILE A 143 6.39 -11.81 -12.85
C ILE A 143 7.65 -11.02 -12.42
N GLY A 144 8.11 -11.18 -11.18
CA GLY A 144 9.26 -10.46 -10.63
C GLY A 144 8.91 -9.13 -9.93
N ASP A 145 7.65 -8.93 -9.55
CA ASP A 145 7.16 -7.68 -8.95
C ASP A 145 7.67 -7.41 -7.52
N ALA A 146 8.26 -8.42 -6.89
CA ALA A 146 8.85 -8.35 -5.56
C ALA A 146 10.40 -8.42 -5.54
N ASP A 147 11.05 -8.65 -6.70
CA ASP A 147 12.49 -8.95 -6.75
C ASP A 147 13.39 -7.71 -6.62
N ASP A 148 12.91 -6.56 -7.13
CA ASP A 148 13.71 -5.32 -7.17
C ASP A 148 12.82 -4.11 -6.82
N PRO A 149 12.46 -3.95 -5.53
CA PRO A 149 11.59 -2.86 -5.10
C PRO A 149 12.32 -1.52 -5.09
N ASP A 150 11.55 -0.44 -5.25
CA ASP A 150 12.03 0.91 -4.97
C ASP A 150 12.18 1.10 -3.47
N MET A 151 13.34 1.59 -3.04
CA MET A 151 13.56 1.97 -1.63
C MET A 151 13.02 3.39 -1.41
N VAL A 152 11.84 3.49 -0.82
CA VAL A 152 11.08 4.75 -0.70
C VAL A 152 11.20 5.33 0.70
N SER A 153 11.73 6.53 0.80
CA SER A 153 11.65 7.35 2.02
C SER A 153 10.33 8.12 2.03
N SER A 154 9.67 8.17 3.19
CA SER A 154 8.45 8.99 3.39
C SER A 154 8.80 10.25 4.18
N PRO A 155 8.92 11.43 3.52
CA PRO A 155 9.25 12.68 4.22
C PRO A 155 8.20 13.05 5.28
N GLU A 156 6.94 12.76 5.01
CA GLU A 156 5.85 13.00 5.94
C GLU A 156 5.98 12.13 7.20
N ALA A 157 6.19 10.82 7.05
CA ALA A 157 6.39 9.93 8.18
C ALA A 157 7.66 10.29 8.98
N ALA A 158 8.73 10.70 8.30
CA ALA A 158 9.95 11.17 8.92
C ALA A 158 9.69 12.43 9.76
N ALA A 159 8.94 13.41 9.24
CA ALA A 159 8.57 14.62 9.96
C ALA A 159 7.71 14.31 11.20
N ILE A 160 6.72 13.44 11.06
CA ILE A 160 5.85 12.98 12.16
C ILE A 160 6.68 12.28 13.24
N LEU A 161 7.49 11.29 12.86
CA LEU A 161 8.33 10.54 13.81
C LEU A 161 9.33 11.45 14.52
N LYS A 162 9.97 12.37 13.80
CA LYS A 162 10.85 13.39 14.38
C LYS A 162 10.11 14.29 15.37
N GLY A 163 8.89 14.73 15.04
CA GLY A 163 8.01 15.51 15.93
C GLY A 163 7.64 14.75 17.21
N LEU A 164 7.65 13.42 17.17
CA LEU A 164 7.43 12.54 18.33
C LEU A 164 8.75 12.15 19.05
N GLY A 165 9.90 12.65 18.62
CA GLY A 165 11.21 12.37 19.23
C GLY A 165 11.83 11.03 18.82
N PHE A 166 11.36 10.42 17.72
CA PHE A 166 11.99 9.23 17.13
C PHE A 166 13.09 9.64 16.13
N PRO A 167 14.06 8.75 15.87
CA PRO A 167 14.98 8.94 14.76
C PRO A 167 14.24 8.87 13.41
N GLU A 168 14.89 9.37 12.39
CA GLU A 168 14.40 9.24 11.02
C GLU A 168 14.29 7.76 10.62
N PRO A 169 13.16 7.33 10.05
CA PRO A 169 13.02 5.96 9.55
C PRO A 169 13.87 5.78 8.28
N GLY A 170 14.38 4.59 8.06
CA GLY A 170 14.97 4.21 6.78
C GLY A 170 13.92 4.12 5.67
N PRO A 171 14.34 3.91 4.42
CA PRO A 171 13.42 3.69 3.32
C PRO A 171 12.67 2.36 3.47
N VAL A 172 11.45 2.33 2.91
CA VAL A 172 10.60 1.14 2.86
C VAL A 172 10.67 0.53 1.46
N PRO A 173 10.86 -0.80 1.32
CA PRO A 173 10.79 -1.45 0.03
C PRO A 173 9.35 -1.39 -0.50
N CYS A 174 9.14 -0.66 -1.59
CA CYS A 174 7.84 -0.49 -2.25
C CYS A 174 7.90 -1.05 -3.66
N MET A 175 6.85 -1.76 -4.05
CA MET A 175 6.69 -2.24 -5.42
C MET A 175 6.83 -1.08 -6.40
N ARG A 176 7.54 -1.31 -7.51
CA ARG A 176 7.69 -0.32 -8.57
C ARG A 176 6.36 0.09 -9.15
N LEU A 177 6.26 1.34 -9.59
CA LEU A 177 5.00 1.90 -10.09
C LEU A 177 4.48 1.16 -11.31
N GLU A 178 5.35 0.69 -12.21
CA GLU A 178 4.98 -0.06 -13.40
C GLU A 178 4.19 -1.33 -13.05
N HIS A 179 4.62 -2.06 -12.02
CA HIS A 179 3.92 -3.25 -11.53
C HIS A 179 2.60 -2.88 -10.82
N GLN A 180 2.59 -1.83 -10.00
CA GLN A 180 1.37 -1.38 -9.35
C GLN A 180 0.32 -0.91 -10.35
N ILE A 181 0.73 -0.16 -11.38
CA ILE A 181 -0.17 0.28 -12.47
C ILE A 181 -0.74 -0.93 -13.21
N ALA A 182 0.11 -1.89 -13.61
CA ALA A 182 -0.34 -3.09 -14.30
C ALA A 182 -1.34 -3.91 -13.47
N GLN A 183 -1.07 -4.12 -12.16
CA GLN A 183 -1.97 -4.84 -11.26
C GLN A 183 -3.32 -4.12 -11.11
N LYS A 184 -3.32 -2.78 -11.02
CA LYS A 184 -4.54 -1.97 -10.88
C LYS A 184 -5.36 -1.93 -12.16
N LEU A 185 -4.72 -1.79 -13.32
CA LEU A 185 -5.39 -1.87 -14.61
C LEU A 185 -6.05 -3.24 -14.80
N HIS A 186 -5.32 -4.32 -14.48
CA HIS A 186 -5.87 -5.67 -14.54
C HIS A 186 -7.08 -5.83 -13.60
N ALA A 187 -6.97 -5.39 -12.35
CA ALA A 187 -8.05 -5.53 -11.37
C ALA A 187 -9.28 -4.68 -11.72
N ALA A 188 -9.10 -3.45 -12.23
CA ALA A 188 -10.19 -2.58 -12.62
C ALA A 188 -10.90 -3.06 -13.89
N SER A 189 -10.18 -3.71 -14.82
CA SER A 189 -10.74 -4.20 -16.09
C SER A 189 -11.32 -5.62 -16.00
N SER A 190 -11.16 -6.33 -14.86
CA SER A 190 -11.71 -7.68 -14.68
C SER A 190 -13.25 -7.66 -14.75
N PRO A 191 -13.89 -8.65 -15.41
CA PRO A 191 -15.33 -8.73 -15.48
C PRO A 191 -16.00 -8.76 -14.10
N GLY A 192 -16.98 -7.87 -13.87
CA GLY A 192 -17.67 -7.77 -12.58
C GLY A 192 -16.82 -7.16 -11.46
N SER A 193 -15.76 -6.46 -11.80
CA SER A 193 -14.87 -5.81 -10.84
C SER A 193 -15.61 -4.85 -9.90
N GLU A 194 -15.29 -4.91 -8.61
CA GLU A 194 -15.71 -3.94 -7.57
C GLU A 194 -14.58 -2.96 -7.22
N ARG A 195 -13.62 -2.75 -8.14
CA ARG A 195 -12.35 -2.08 -7.88
C ARG A 195 -12.30 -0.62 -8.37
N ALA A 196 -13.44 0.13 -8.26
CA ALA A 196 -13.49 1.55 -8.64
C ALA A 196 -12.40 2.41 -7.97
N HIS A 197 -11.99 2.05 -6.75
CA HIS A 197 -10.91 2.73 -6.04
C HIS A 197 -9.52 2.57 -6.69
N ASP A 198 -9.31 1.58 -7.56
CA ASP A 198 -8.07 1.46 -8.32
C ASP A 198 -7.94 2.55 -9.38
N LEU A 199 -9.05 3.13 -9.87
CA LEU A 199 -9.03 4.30 -10.75
C LEU A 199 -8.47 5.54 -10.03
N ILE A 200 -8.76 5.69 -8.74
CA ILE A 200 -8.21 6.77 -7.91
C ILE A 200 -6.71 6.57 -7.73
N ASP A 201 -6.29 5.36 -7.36
CA ASP A 201 -4.88 5.02 -7.16
C ASP A 201 -4.06 5.18 -8.45
N LEU A 202 -4.63 4.85 -9.62
CA LEU A 202 -4.00 5.06 -10.93
C LEU A 202 -3.80 6.55 -11.21
N GLN A 203 -4.81 7.39 -10.99
CA GLN A 203 -4.69 8.84 -11.17
C GLN A 203 -3.60 9.42 -10.27
N ILE A 204 -3.54 8.98 -9.01
CA ILE A 204 -2.52 9.41 -8.05
C ILE A 204 -1.13 8.99 -8.53
N ALA A 205 -0.96 7.74 -8.95
CA ALA A 205 0.33 7.21 -9.42
C ALA A 205 0.83 7.97 -10.67
N ILE A 206 -0.05 8.23 -11.64
CA ILE A 206 0.28 8.92 -12.88
C ILE A 206 0.57 10.42 -12.65
N SER A 207 -0.18 11.07 -11.75
CA SER A 207 -0.04 12.50 -11.51
C SER A 207 1.18 12.86 -10.65
N ASN A 208 1.64 11.94 -9.81
CA ASN A 208 2.69 12.22 -8.82
C ASN A 208 3.98 11.39 -9.04
N GLY A 209 3.93 10.35 -9.88
CA GLY A 209 5.07 9.48 -10.17
C GLY A 209 5.76 9.79 -11.48
N GLU A 210 7.04 9.43 -11.59
CA GLU A 210 7.76 9.39 -12.85
C GLU A 210 7.49 8.02 -13.50
N ILE A 211 6.74 8.01 -14.61
CA ILE A 211 6.27 6.78 -15.26
C ILE A 211 7.04 6.54 -16.56
N ASP A 212 7.75 5.43 -16.61
CA ASP A 212 8.27 4.85 -17.86
C ASP A 212 7.15 4.05 -18.54
N TYR A 213 6.50 4.68 -19.53
CA TYR A 213 5.37 4.07 -20.25
C TYR A 213 5.77 2.83 -21.05
N LEU A 214 6.98 2.78 -21.62
CA LEU A 214 7.46 1.61 -22.35
C LEU A 214 7.61 0.42 -21.40
N LYS A 215 8.28 0.62 -20.29
CA LYS A 215 8.44 -0.41 -19.25
C LYS A 215 7.11 -0.82 -18.63
N THR A 216 6.20 0.15 -18.39
CA THR A 216 4.84 -0.13 -17.92
C THR A 216 4.09 -1.03 -18.91
N ARG A 217 4.21 -0.78 -20.22
CA ARG A 217 3.64 -1.62 -21.27
C ARG A 217 4.17 -3.05 -21.21
N GLU A 218 5.49 -3.22 -21.11
CA GLU A 218 6.11 -4.53 -21.00
C GLU A 218 5.60 -5.31 -19.78
N VAL A 219 5.47 -4.65 -18.64
CA VAL A 219 4.93 -5.24 -17.40
C VAL A 219 3.45 -5.59 -17.59
N CYS A 220 2.64 -4.72 -18.19
CA CYS A 220 1.22 -5.00 -18.47
C CYS A 220 1.06 -6.24 -19.34
N ILE A 221 1.76 -6.32 -20.47
CA ILE A 221 1.69 -7.49 -21.38
C ILE A 221 2.04 -8.77 -20.61
N ARG A 222 3.12 -8.77 -19.84
CA ARG A 222 3.57 -9.95 -19.07
C ARG A 222 2.57 -10.33 -17.97
N LEU A 223 2.01 -9.36 -17.24
CA LEU A 223 1.08 -9.62 -16.14
C LEU A 223 -0.26 -10.18 -16.67
N PHE A 224 -0.80 -9.57 -17.73
CA PHE A 224 -2.06 -10.04 -18.32
C PHE A 224 -1.91 -11.44 -18.90
N ALA A 225 -0.80 -11.72 -19.58
CA ALA A 225 -0.48 -13.06 -20.06
C ALA A 225 -0.29 -14.08 -18.90
N TYR A 226 0.33 -13.66 -17.79
CA TYR A 226 0.55 -14.51 -16.62
C TYR A 226 -0.77 -14.87 -15.91
N ARG A 227 -1.65 -13.90 -15.70
CA ARG A 227 -2.96 -14.14 -15.03
C ARG A 227 -3.97 -14.82 -15.94
N ALA A 228 -3.86 -14.63 -17.26
CA ALA A 228 -4.68 -15.27 -18.29
C ALA A 228 -6.21 -15.14 -18.11
N GLU A 229 -6.67 -14.10 -17.39
CA GLU A 229 -8.09 -13.83 -17.17
C GLU A 229 -8.66 -12.91 -18.27
N GLN A 230 -7.81 -12.08 -18.86
CA GLN A 230 -8.15 -11.11 -19.90
C GLN A 230 -6.91 -10.73 -20.70
N GLU A 231 -7.11 -10.29 -21.94
CA GLU A 231 -6.02 -9.92 -22.86
C GLU A 231 -5.60 -8.45 -22.65
N TRP A 232 -4.35 -8.15 -23.01
CA TRP A 232 -3.84 -6.79 -23.13
C TRP A 232 -3.96 -6.30 -24.59
N PRO A 233 -4.38 -5.05 -24.88
CA PRO A 233 -4.90 -4.05 -23.94
C PRO A 233 -6.36 -4.31 -23.57
N PRO A 234 -6.75 -4.19 -22.29
CA PRO A 234 -8.13 -4.35 -21.87
C PRO A 234 -8.95 -3.07 -22.10
N MET A 235 -10.26 -3.20 -21.93
CA MET A 235 -11.16 -2.04 -21.79
C MET A 235 -11.79 -2.07 -20.41
N ILE A 236 -11.70 -0.97 -19.68
CA ILE A 236 -12.39 -0.81 -18.40
C ILE A 236 -13.82 -0.36 -18.67
N SER A 237 -14.77 -1.10 -18.10
CA SER A 237 -16.19 -0.74 -18.07
C SER A 237 -16.62 -0.52 -16.64
N ARG A 238 -17.52 0.44 -16.43
CA ARG A 238 -18.07 0.77 -15.13
C ARG A 238 -18.81 -0.43 -14.53
N GLY A 239 -18.44 -0.82 -13.32
CA GLY A 239 -19.08 -1.88 -12.56
C GLY A 239 -20.29 -1.39 -11.75
N VAL A 240 -21.07 -2.34 -11.21
CA VAL A 240 -22.18 -2.05 -10.32
C VAL A 240 -21.66 -1.46 -9.01
N GLY A 241 -22.31 -0.37 -8.52
CA GLY A 241 -21.94 0.27 -7.25
C GLY A 241 -20.68 1.15 -7.30
N TRP A 242 -20.05 1.29 -8.48
CA TRP A 242 -18.81 2.07 -8.60
C TRP A 242 -18.98 3.55 -8.25
N ASP A 243 -20.15 4.17 -8.47
CA ASP A 243 -20.37 5.58 -8.09
C ASP A 243 -20.15 5.81 -6.60
N SER A 244 -20.86 5.04 -5.79
CA SER A 244 -20.79 5.18 -4.33
C SER A 244 -19.39 4.88 -3.82
N LEU A 245 -18.75 3.83 -4.36
CA LEU A 245 -17.41 3.42 -3.97
C LEU A 245 -16.37 4.46 -4.38
N TYR A 246 -16.44 4.96 -5.62
CA TYR A 246 -15.53 5.99 -6.13
C TYR A 246 -15.68 7.28 -5.33
N PHE A 247 -16.91 7.79 -5.20
CA PHE A 247 -17.19 9.03 -4.48
C PHE A 247 -16.67 9.01 -3.05
N SER A 248 -16.96 7.93 -2.31
CA SER A 248 -16.51 7.81 -0.90
C SER A 248 -14.99 7.75 -0.72
N GLN A 249 -14.25 7.31 -1.74
CA GLN A 249 -12.79 7.18 -1.68
C GLN A 249 -12.05 8.35 -2.34
N ALA A 250 -12.73 9.13 -3.19
CA ALA A 250 -12.19 10.30 -3.88
C ALA A 250 -12.28 11.58 -3.06
N GLU A 251 -13.07 11.57 -1.97
CA GLU A 251 -13.32 12.75 -1.15
C GLU A 251 -12.01 13.38 -0.65
N GLY A 252 -11.84 14.69 -0.89
CA GLY A 252 -10.67 15.45 -0.49
C GLY A 252 -9.40 15.21 -1.35
N LEU A 253 -9.47 14.39 -2.40
CA LEU A 253 -8.34 14.11 -3.28
C LEU A 253 -8.43 14.90 -4.59
N ASN A 254 -7.26 15.21 -5.16
CA ASN A 254 -7.17 15.86 -6.48
C ASN A 254 -7.26 14.80 -7.60
N VAL A 255 -8.45 14.26 -7.80
CA VAL A 255 -8.78 13.27 -8.83
C VAL A 255 -10.04 13.68 -9.59
N LEU A 256 -10.34 13.02 -10.70
CA LEU A 256 -11.53 13.30 -11.49
C LEU A 256 -12.81 13.17 -10.65
N PRO A 257 -13.79 14.05 -10.85
CA PRO A 257 -14.95 14.14 -9.95
C PRO A 257 -15.94 12.99 -10.08
N THR A 258 -16.00 12.33 -11.25
CA THR A 258 -16.96 11.25 -11.51
C THR A 258 -16.27 9.95 -11.89
N VAL A 259 -16.92 8.83 -11.63
CA VAL A 259 -16.43 7.52 -12.03
C VAL A 259 -16.41 7.37 -13.57
N ASP A 260 -17.34 8.01 -14.28
CA ASP A 260 -17.39 7.93 -15.74
C ASP A 260 -16.21 8.66 -16.36
N ASP A 261 -15.85 9.86 -15.86
CA ASP A 261 -14.64 10.57 -16.27
C ASP A 261 -13.38 9.75 -15.95
N ALA A 262 -13.33 9.11 -14.79
CA ALA A 262 -12.21 8.27 -14.38
C ALA A 262 -12.08 7.01 -15.25
N VAL A 263 -13.18 6.39 -15.67
CA VAL A 263 -13.20 5.25 -16.60
C VAL A 263 -12.70 5.68 -17.98
N ALA A 264 -13.21 6.80 -18.51
CA ALA A 264 -12.77 7.34 -19.79
C ALA A 264 -11.25 7.64 -19.77
N TRP A 265 -10.80 8.33 -18.73
CA TRP A 265 -9.38 8.64 -18.52
C TRP A 265 -8.50 7.37 -18.43
N ALA A 266 -8.97 6.32 -17.72
CA ALA A 266 -8.21 5.09 -17.58
C ALA A 266 -8.10 4.32 -18.91
N ASN A 267 -9.14 4.37 -19.75
CA ASN A 267 -9.06 3.80 -21.10
C ASN A 267 -8.09 4.59 -22.01
N ASP A 268 -8.05 5.90 -21.90
CA ASP A 268 -7.05 6.74 -22.59
C ASP A 268 -5.63 6.44 -22.08
N LEU A 269 -5.47 6.20 -20.76
CA LEU A 269 -4.20 5.77 -20.19
C LEU A 269 -3.75 4.40 -20.75
N ILE A 270 -4.67 3.43 -20.87
CA ILE A 270 -4.38 2.12 -21.47
C ILE A 270 -3.90 2.31 -22.91
N ALA A 271 -4.59 3.11 -23.72
CA ALA A 271 -4.18 3.40 -25.10
C ALA A 271 -2.81 4.09 -25.18
N LYS A 272 -2.54 5.02 -24.25
CA LYS A 272 -1.22 5.69 -24.14
C LYS A 272 -0.11 4.70 -23.78
N ILE A 273 -0.34 3.81 -22.82
CA ILE A 273 0.64 2.78 -22.44
C ILE A 273 0.87 1.83 -23.62
N ASP A 274 -0.19 1.36 -24.29
CA ASP A 274 -0.07 0.40 -25.39
C ASP A 274 0.65 0.97 -26.60
N SER A 275 0.53 2.27 -26.86
CA SER A 275 1.23 2.97 -27.96
C SER A 275 2.69 3.33 -27.66
N ALA A 276 3.19 3.15 -26.42
CA ALA A 276 4.56 3.49 -26.03
C ALA A 276 5.60 2.65 -26.80
N ARG A 277 6.68 3.31 -27.25
CA ARG A 277 7.72 2.72 -28.09
C ARG A 277 9.11 3.03 -27.53
#